data_39545a21e45fadf4b88e80905d3a93ff
#
_entry.id   39545a21e45fadf4b88e80905d3a93ff
#
_cell.length_a   1.000
_cell.length_b   1.000
_cell.length_c   1.000
_cell.angle_alpha   90.00
_cell.angle_beta   90.00
_cell.angle_gamma   90.00
#
_symmetry.space_group_name_H-M   'P 1'
#
loop_
_entity.id
_entity.type
_entity.pdbx_description
1 polymer ?
#
loop_
_entity_poly.entity_id
_entity_poly.type
_entity_poly.pdbx_seq_one_letter_code
_entity_poly.pdbx_strand_id
1 'polypeptide(L)'
;MTNQNFSQRNKSFRKLFLKSNITFSNNPINRLIGVQPENDKKILLKKLKDKISTISECKLKNNSNNIVFNDGNINSPIMLIGEAPGQKEDELSKPFVGEAGSLLNKMLSAINLNRKDLYITNVVNYRPPLNRKPDSNEIKRYSEFLLEHVYIIKPKIIILLGSTAMEAFFGSNLKISKERGIWKEMLIKDKTFLTMVTSVSYTHLTLPTTSSV
;
A
#
# COMPACT_ATOMS: atom_id res chain seq x y z
N MET A 1 5.87 -8.03 35.09
CA MET A 1 5.80 -6.54 35.14
C MET A 1 5.42 -5.96 33.78
N THR A 2 4.22 -6.21 33.24
CA THR A 2 3.88 -5.79 31.85
C THR A 2 2.42 -5.33 31.66
N ASN A 3 1.55 -5.41 32.68
CA ASN A 3 0.14 -5.04 32.49
C ASN A 3 -0.26 -3.62 32.95
N GLN A 4 0.61 -2.88 33.62
CA GLN A 4 0.28 -1.52 34.08
C GLN A 4 0.53 -0.44 33.03
N ASN A 5 1.42 -0.65 32.06
CA ASN A 5 1.74 0.34 31.03
C ASN A 5 0.67 0.48 29.93
N PHE A 6 -0.16 -0.54 29.71
CA PHE A 6 -1.21 -0.51 28.69
C PHE A 6 -2.41 0.34 29.13
N SER A 7 -2.73 0.33 30.43
CA SER A 7 -3.86 1.08 30.99
C SER A 7 -3.60 2.59 31.08
N GLN A 8 -2.36 3.01 31.32
CA GLN A 8 -2.01 4.44 31.38
C GLN A 8 -1.96 5.11 30.00
N ARG A 9 -1.50 4.42 28.94
CA ARG A 9 -1.54 4.93 27.56
C ARG A 9 -2.98 5.17 27.09
N ASN A 10 -3.91 4.29 27.41
CA ASN A 10 -5.32 4.46 27.06
C ASN A 10 -5.99 5.66 27.77
N LYS A 11 -5.58 5.99 29.00
CA LYS A 11 -6.09 7.16 29.72
C LYS A 11 -5.61 8.48 29.12
N SER A 12 -4.37 8.54 28.63
CA SER A 12 -3.80 9.72 27.97
C SER A 12 -4.45 9.98 26.62
N PHE A 13 -4.73 8.92 25.85
CA PHE A 13 -5.46 9.01 24.57
C PHE A 13 -6.90 9.50 24.77
N ARG A 14 -7.62 8.99 25.76
CA ARG A 14 -8.97 9.47 26.10
C ARG A 14 -8.99 10.95 26.47
N LYS A 15 -7.97 11.44 27.18
CA LYS A 15 -7.88 12.85 27.61
C LYS A 15 -7.61 13.81 26.45
N LEU A 16 -6.91 13.36 25.38
CA LEU A 16 -6.72 14.11 24.13
C LEU A 16 -8.02 14.17 23.30
N PHE A 17 -8.80 13.09 23.26
CA PHE A 17 -10.09 13.05 22.56
C PHE A 17 -11.16 13.93 23.22
N LEU A 18 -11.15 14.06 24.54
CA LEU A 18 -12.11 14.90 25.28
C LEU A 18 -11.83 16.40 25.19
N LYS A 19 -10.65 16.81 24.70
CA LYS A 19 -10.29 18.22 24.46
C LYS A 19 -10.63 18.71 23.05
N SER A 20 -10.92 17.84 22.11
CA SER A 20 -11.46 18.23 20.81
C SER A 20 -12.98 18.31 20.93
N ASN A 21 -13.58 19.44 20.57
CA ASN A 21 -15.04 19.69 20.55
C ASN A 21 -15.73 18.78 19.48
N ILE A 22 -15.60 17.47 19.61
CA ILE A 22 -16.30 16.50 18.79
C ILE A 22 -17.62 16.21 19.47
N THR A 23 -18.69 16.84 18.99
CA THR A 23 -20.06 16.50 19.35
C THR A 23 -20.39 15.11 18.83
N PHE A 24 -20.55 14.16 19.73
CA PHE A 24 -21.09 12.85 19.37
C PHE A 24 -22.56 13.03 18.95
N SER A 25 -22.87 12.69 17.72
CA SER A 25 -24.27 12.57 17.29
C SER A 25 -24.92 11.43 18.09
N ASN A 26 -26.06 11.75 18.74
CA ASN A 26 -26.89 10.74 19.45
C ASN A 26 -27.66 9.80 18.52
N ASN A 27 -27.44 9.86 17.22
CA ASN A 27 -28.03 8.92 16.30
C ASN A 27 -27.29 7.57 16.43
N PRO A 28 -28.03 6.47 16.59
CA PRO A 28 -27.44 5.14 16.67
C PRO A 28 -26.67 4.87 15.37
N ILE A 29 -25.34 4.74 15.49
CA ILE A 29 -24.50 4.32 14.36
C ILE A 29 -24.95 2.89 14.04
N ASN A 30 -25.58 2.70 12.90
CA ASN A 30 -25.96 1.39 12.42
C ASN A 30 -24.69 0.56 12.17
N ARG A 31 -24.28 -0.23 13.17
CA ARG A 31 -23.09 -1.09 13.12
C ARG A 31 -23.24 -2.26 12.13
N LEU A 32 -24.41 -2.42 11.53
CA LEU A 32 -24.69 -3.42 10.49
C LEU A 32 -24.30 -2.95 9.07
N ILE A 33 -23.88 -1.69 8.90
CA ILE A 33 -23.32 -1.19 7.62
C ILE A 33 -21.83 -1.60 7.55
N GLY A 34 -21.55 -2.88 7.55
CA GLY A 34 -20.17 -3.39 7.59
C GLY A 34 -19.68 -4.06 6.31
N VAL A 35 -20.55 -4.44 5.43
CA VAL A 35 -20.17 -5.06 4.15
C VAL A 35 -20.68 -4.16 3.04
N GLN A 36 -19.82 -3.30 2.50
CA GLN A 36 -20.15 -2.68 1.22
C GLN A 36 -20.31 -3.81 0.21
N PRO A 37 -21.43 -3.90 -0.51
CA PRO A 37 -21.60 -4.90 -1.54
C PRO A 37 -20.41 -4.82 -2.52
N GLU A 38 -20.00 -5.95 -3.07
CA GLU A 38 -18.87 -6.02 -4.00
C GLU A 38 -19.00 -5.02 -5.16
N ASN A 39 -20.23 -4.78 -5.59
CA ASN A 39 -20.53 -3.78 -6.62
C ASN A 39 -20.13 -2.36 -6.22
N ASP A 40 -20.31 -1.98 -4.94
CA ASP A 40 -19.90 -0.65 -4.47
C ASP A 40 -18.38 -0.49 -4.49
N LYS A 41 -17.62 -1.52 -4.11
CA LYS A 41 -16.15 -1.49 -4.21
C LYS A 41 -15.68 -1.32 -5.65
N LYS A 42 -16.26 -2.05 -6.61
CA LYS A 42 -15.94 -1.91 -8.03
C LYS A 42 -16.21 -0.51 -8.56
N ILE A 43 -17.34 0.06 -8.20
CA ILE A 43 -17.72 1.43 -8.58
C ILE A 43 -16.74 2.45 -7.98
N LEU A 44 -16.40 2.31 -6.69
CA LEU A 44 -15.45 3.21 -6.01
C LEU A 44 -14.04 3.10 -6.59
N LEU A 45 -13.56 1.88 -6.88
CA LEU A 45 -12.27 1.66 -7.52
C LEU A 45 -12.24 2.23 -8.94
N LYS A 46 -13.33 2.11 -9.71
CA LYS A 46 -13.43 2.74 -11.01
C LYS A 46 -13.33 4.27 -10.90
N LYS A 47 -14.09 4.88 -10.00
CA LYS A 47 -14.01 6.33 -9.75
C LYS A 47 -12.60 6.78 -9.35
N LEU A 48 -11.92 6.01 -8.48
CA LEU A 48 -10.55 6.29 -8.09
C LEU A 48 -9.59 6.18 -9.27
N LYS A 49 -9.72 5.14 -10.10
CA LYS A 49 -8.93 4.97 -11.33
C LYS A 49 -9.15 6.14 -12.28
N ASP A 50 -10.39 6.55 -12.50
CA ASP A 50 -10.74 7.69 -13.35
C ASP A 50 -10.12 8.98 -12.81
N LYS A 51 -10.18 9.22 -11.49
CA LYS A 51 -9.56 10.36 -10.80
C LYS A 51 -8.05 10.39 -11.01
N ILE A 52 -7.36 9.24 -10.91
CA ILE A 52 -5.93 9.14 -11.19
C ILE A 52 -5.65 9.36 -12.69
N SER A 53 -6.51 8.85 -13.58
CA SER A 53 -6.33 9.00 -15.02
C SER A 53 -6.53 10.44 -15.52
N THR A 54 -7.28 11.26 -14.78
CA THR A 54 -7.51 12.69 -15.09
C THR A 54 -6.51 13.63 -14.42
N ILE A 55 -5.51 13.10 -13.68
CA ILE A 55 -4.51 13.92 -13.02
C ILE A 55 -3.78 14.83 -14.03
N SER A 56 -3.77 16.14 -13.74
CA SER A 56 -3.10 17.15 -14.58
C SER A 56 -1.62 17.27 -14.22
N GLU A 57 -0.81 17.81 -15.12
CA GLU A 57 0.61 18.14 -14.91
C GLU A 57 1.40 16.98 -14.27
N CYS A 58 1.15 15.75 -14.72
CA CYS A 58 1.80 14.57 -14.19
C CYS A 58 2.87 14.05 -15.15
N LYS A 59 4.14 14.30 -14.83
CA LYS A 59 5.28 13.84 -15.64
C LYS A 59 5.29 12.32 -15.80
N LEU A 60 4.91 11.56 -14.77
CA LEU A 60 4.84 10.10 -14.85
C LEU A 60 3.81 9.65 -15.89
N LYS A 61 2.62 10.26 -15.88
CA LYS A 61 1.56 9.95 -16.85
C LYS A 61 1.99 10.23 -18.29
N ASN A 62 2.69 11.36 -18.53
CA ASN A 62 3.12 11.76 -19.87
C ASN A 62 4.20 10.83 -20.45
N ASN A 63 4.91 10.07 -19.61
CA ASN A 63 5.99 9.17 -19.99
C ASN A 63 5.61 7.69 -19.93
N SER A 64 4.35 7.36 -19.64
CA SER A 64 3.87 5.99 -19.54
C SER A 64 2.80 5.71 -20.60
N ASN A 65 2.69 4.45 -21.01
CA ASN A 65 1.69 4.02 -21.98
C ASN A 65 0.33 3.80 -21.30
N ASN A 66 0.34 3.23 -20.12
CA ASN A 66 -0.88 2.81 -19.44
C ASN A 66 -0.87 3.14 -17.94
N ILE A 67 -2.07 3.24 -17.36
CA ILE A 67 -2.24 3.22 -15.93
C ILE A 67 -2.17 1.78 -15.41
N VAL A 68 -1.26 1.53 -14.47
CA VAL A 68 -1.14 0.26 -13.75
C VAL A 68 -1.83 0.39 -12.40
N PHE A 69 -3.08 -0.03 -12.32
CA PHE A 69 -3.92 0.28 -11.18
C PHE A 69 -3.87 -0.79 -10.10
N ASN A 70 -4.30 -2.01 -10.41
CA ASN A 70 -4.31 -3.14 -9.46
C ASN A 70 -4.36 -4.48 -10.17
N ASP A 71 -4.13 -5.55 -9.38
CA ASP A 71 -4.39 -6.94 -9.75
C ASP A 71 -4.88 -7.73 -8.52
N GLY A 72 -5.55 -8.86 -8.77
CA GLY A 72 -6.03 -9.78 -7.75
C GLY A 72 -7.44 -9.50 -7.24
N ASN A 73 -7.71 -9.90 -6.00
CA ASN A 73 -9.07 -9.96 -5.43
C ASN A 73 -9.40 -8.69 -4.62
N ILE A 74 -10.43 -7.96 -5.03
CA ILE A 74 -10.91 -6.74 -4.35
C ILE A 74 -11.47 -7.00 -2.93
N ASN A 75 -11.74 -8.24 -2.58
CA ASN A 75 -12.20 -8.67 -1.26
C ASN A 75 -11.09 -9.34 -0.45
N SER A 76 -9.85 -9.28 -0.92
CA SER A 76 -8.72 -9.86 -0.20
C SER A 76 -8.53 -9.22 1.18
N PRO A 77 -8.27 -10.05 2.21
CA PRO A 77 -7.84 -9.53 3.51
C PRO A 77 -6.39 -9.04 3.52
N ILE A 78 -5.61 -9.31 2.47
CA ILE A 78 -4.19 -8.95 2.38
C ILE A 78 -3.96 -8.07 1.15
N MET A 79 -3.34 -6.91 1.38
CA MET A 79 -2.97 -5.98 0.34
C MET A 79 -1.45 -5.82 0.26
N LEU A 80 -0.88 -6.03 -0.92
CA LEU A 80 0.52 -5.80 -1.22
C LEU A 80 0.68 -4.48 -1.96
N ILE A 81 1.63 -3.66 -1.54
CA ILE A 81 1.88 -2.35 -2.12
C ILE A 81 3.36 -2.24 -2.50
N GLY A 82 3.63 -2.15 -3.79
CA GLY A 82 4.98 -1.93 -4.33
C GLY A 82 5.29 -0.47 -4.58
N GLU A 83 6.42 -0.22 -5.23
CA GLU A 83 6.93 1.11 -5.53
C GLU A 83 6.23 1.73 -6.75
N ALA A 84 6.46 1.20 -7.93
CA ALA A 84 6.07 1.75 -9.22
C ALA A 84 6.00 0.64 -10.28
N PRO A 85 5.29 0.87 -11.40
CA PRO A 85 5.33 -0.03 -12.55
C PRO A 85 6.70 0.01 -13.24
N GLY A 86 7.18 -1.15 -13.68
CA GLY A 86 8.24 -1.29 -14.66
C GLY A 86 7.70 -1.33 -16.09
N GLN A 87 8.56 -1.65 -17.05
CA GLN A 87 8.19 -1.67 -18.46
C GLN A 87 7.10 -2.71 -18.77
N LYS A 88 7.25 -3.94 -18.31
CA LYS A 88 6.25 -5.00 -18.55
C LYS A 88 4.91 -4.70 -17.89
N GLU A 89 4.95 -4.08 -16.71
CA GLU A 89 3.75 -3.65 -16.00
C GLU A 89 3.00 -2.56 -16.77
N ASP A 90 3.74 -1.59 -17.34
CA ASP A 90 3.20 -0.52 -18.17
C ASP A 90 2.56 -1.06 -19.45
N GLU A 91 3.24 -2.00 -20.12
CA GLU A 91 2.73 -2.66 -21.34
C GLU A 91 1.46 -3.48 -21.09
N LEU A 92 1.41 -4.22 -19.96
CA LEU A 92 0.31 -5.13 -19.64
C LEU A 92 -0.77 -4.53 -18.71
N SER A 93 -0.59 -3.28 -18.27
CA SER A 93 -1.50 -2.58 -17.33
C SER A 93 -1.73 -3.34 -16.02
N LYS A 94 -0.77 -4.16 -15.58
CA LYS A 94 -0.86 -4.98 -14.36
C LYS A 94 0.38 -4.84 -13.50
N PRO A 95 0.25 -4.69 -12.17
CA PRO A 95 1.39 -4.63 -11.27
C PRO A 95 2.09 -5.99 -11.15
N PHE A 96 3.40 -5.99 -10.94
CA PHE A 96 4.20 -7.19 -10.66
C PHE A 96 4.06 -8.33 -11.69
N VAL A 97 4.24 -8.04 -12.96
CA VAL A 97 4.24 -9.03 -14.06
C VAL A 97 5.63 -9.24 -14.68
N GLY A 98 6.61 -8.40 -14.34
CA GLY A 98 8.02 -8.54 -14.74
C GLY A 98 8.79 -9.51 -13.84
N GLU A 99 10.12 -9.38 -13.83
CA GLU A 99 11.02 -10.23 -13.03
C GLU A 99 10.71 -10.18 -11.53
N ALA A 100 10.46 -8.98 -11.05
CA ALA A 100 10.03 -8.73 -9.69
C ALA A 100 8.73 -9.43 -9.32
N GLY A 101 7.77 -9.43 -10.23
CA GLY A 101 6.52 -10.15 -10.06
C GLY A 101 6.72 -11.67 -10.05
N SER A 102 7.63 -12.18 -10.88
CA SER A 102 8.01 -13.60 -10.86
C SER A 102 8.59 -14.02 -9.50
N LEU A 103 9.49 -13.20 -8.95
CA LEU A 103 10.03 -13.44 -7.62
C LEU A 103 8.95 -13.39 -6.54
N LEU A 104 8.09 -12.35 -6.58
CA LEU A 104 6.96 -12.24 -5.65
C LEU A 104 6.07 -13.48 -5.69
N ASN A 105 5.75 -13.99 -6.89
CA ASN A 105 4.93 -15.19 -7.03
C ASN A 105 5.61 -16.43 -6.40
N LYS A 106 6.93 -16.58 -6.55
CA LYS A 106 7.69 -17.67 -5.89
C LYS A 106 7.66 -17.53 -4.37
N MET A 107 7.82 -16.31 -3.84
CA MET A 107 7.74 -16.05 -2.41
C MET A 107 6.35 -16.35 -1.84
N LEU A 108 5.29 -15.95 -2.55
CA LEU A 108 3.91 -16.25 -2.16
C LEU A 108 3.65 -17.76 -2.16
N SER A 109 4.08 -18.46 -3.19
CA SER A 109 3.94 -19.92 -3.28
C SER A 109 4.66 -20.66 -2.15
N ALA A 110 5.82 -20.14 -1.71
CA ALA A 110 6.58 -20.72 -0.61
C ALA A 110 5.85 -20.66 0.75
N ILE A 111 4.87 -19.76 0.87
CA ILE A 111 4.02 -19.64 2.07
C ILE A 111 2.56 -20.04 1.80
N ASN A 112 2.34 -20.85 0.75
CA ASN A 112 1.02 -21.34 0.33
C ASN A 112 -0.03 -20.27 0.06
N LEU A 113 0.38 -19.09 -0.43
CA LEU A 113 -0.51 -18.03 -0.90
C LEU A 113 -0.51 -17.98 -2.43
N ASN A 114 -1.70 -17.76 -3.00
CA ASN A 114 -1.83 -17.52 -4.43
C ASN A 114 -1.98 -16.02 -4.69
N ARG A 115 -1.35 -15.55 -5.77
CA ARG A 115 -1.48 -14.16 -6.22
C ARG A 115 -2.94 -13.71 -6.38
N LYS A 116 -3.80 -14.59 -6.91
CA LYS A 116 -5.22 -14.32 -7.13
C LYS A 116 -6.04 -14.08 -5.86
N ASP A 117 -5.52 -14.52 -4.70
CA ASP A 117 -6.18 -14.38 -3.42
C ASP A 117 -5.80 -13.08 -2.70
N LEU A 118 -4.83 -12.35 -3.25
CA LEU A 118 -4.30 -11.10 -2.72
C LEU A 118 -4.82 -9.90 -3.53
N TYR A 119 -4.70 -8.70 -2.95
CA TYR A 119 -4.86 -7.45 -3.68
C TYR A 119 -3.50 -6.78 -3.84
N ILE A 120 -3.13 -6.44 -5.06
CA ILE A 120 -1.78 -5.95 -5.38
C ILE A 120 -1.88 -4.61 -6.11
N THR A 121 -1.12 -3.63 -5.66
CA THR A 121 -0.98 -2.32 -6.30
C THR A 121 0.41 -1.72 -6.06
N ASN A 122 0.64 -0.51 -6.53
CA ASN A 122 1.84 0.27 -6.31
C ASN A 122 1.53 1.64 -5.69
N VAL A 123 2.55 2.31 -5.14
CA VAL A 123 2.45 3.70 -4.65
C VAL A 123 2.09 4.62 -5.79
N VAL A 124 2.81 4.55 -6.92
CA VAL A 124 2.49 5.31 -8.13
C VAL A 124 1.94 4.39 -9.20
N ASN A 125 0.99 4.90 -9.99
CA ASN A 125 0.25 4.10 -10.95
C ASN A 125 0.76 4.26 -12.39
N TYR A 126 1.74 5.11 -12.62
CA TYR A 126 2.39 5.32 -13.91
C TYR A 126 3.89 5.04 -13.81
N ARG A 127 4.45 4.49 -14.87
CA ARG A 127 5.85 4.12 -14.94
C ARG A 127 6.77 5.35 -14.91
N PRO A 128 7.72 5.45 -13.99
CA PRO A 128 8.73 6.49 -14.03
C PRO A 128 9.68 6.32 -15.23
N PRO A 129 10.17 7.41 -15.84
CA PRO A 129 11.13 7.35 -16.93
C PRO A 129 12.34 6.50 -16.56
N LEU A 130 12.78 5.63 -17.49
CA LEU A 130 13.93 4.73 -17.29
C LEU A 130 13.82 3.83 -16.05
N ASN A 131 12.62 3.57 -15.55
CA ASN A 131 12.35 2.81 -14.32
C ASN A 131 13.05 3.41 -13.08
N ARG A 132 13.30 4.73 -13.06
CA ARG A 132 13.85 5.36 -11.86
C ARG A 132 12.90 5.25 -10.65
N LYS A 133 13.46 5.38 -9.47
CA LYS A 133 12.63 5.53 -8.27
C LYS A 133 11.76 6.80 -8.39
N PRO A 134 10.47 6.77 -7.98
CA PRO A 134 9.67 7.98 -7.82
C PRO A 134 10.31 8.96 -6.84
N ASP A 135 10.25 10.25 -7.13
CA ASP A 135 10.72 11.26 -6.19
C ASP A 135 9.70 11.51 -5.06
N SER A 136 10.13 12.23 -4.01
CA SER A 136 9.28 12.45 -2.83
C SER A 136 8.03 13.28 -3.14
N ASN A 137 8.05 14.16 -4.14
CA ASN A 137 6.87 14.91 -4.56
C ASN A 137 5.87 14.01 -5.29
N GLU A 138 6.39 13.11 -6.13
CA GLU A 138 5.57 12.10 -6.80
C GLU A 138 4.95 11.16 -5.77
N ILE A 139 5.74 10.65 -4.81
CA ILE A 139 5.24 9.80 -3.72
C ILE A 139 4.14 10.54 -2.94
N LYS A 140 4.40 11.77 -2.50
CA LYS A 140 3.45 12.58 -1.76
C LYS A 140 2.15 12.79 -2.53
N ARG A 141 2.25 13.11 -3.82
CA ARG A 141 1.10 13.32 -4.69
C ARG A 141 0.22 12.07 -4.82
N TYR A 142 0.84 10.89 -4.93
CA TYR A 142 0.11 9.63 -5.07
C TYR A 142 -0.34 9.04 -3.73
N SER A 143 0.24 9.46 -2.61
CA SER A 143 -0.12 8.95 -1.28
C SER A 143 -1.61 9.15 -0.96
N GLU A 144 -2.20 10.28 -1.36
CA GLU A 144 -3.63 10.52 -1.14
C GLU A 144 -4.51 9.49 -1.87
N PHE A 145 -4.19 9.19 -3.13
CA PHE A 145 -4.89 8.17 -3.91
C PHE A 145 -4.67 6.77 -3.32
N LEU A 146 -3.47 6.50 -2.86
CA LEU A 146 -3.12 5.22 -2.24
C LEU A 146 -3.90 5.01 -0.93
N LEU A 147 -4.00 6.02 -0.08
CA LEU A 147 -4.79 5.95 1.16
C LEU A 147 -6.27 5.77 0.87
N GLU A 148 -6.82 6.45 -0.17
CA GLU A 148 -8.18 6.24 -0.63
C GLU A 148 -8.38 4.81 -1.14
N HIS A 149 -7.40 4.26 -1.87
CA HIS A 149 -7.39 2.89 -2.37
C HIS A 149 -7.46 1.87 -1.23
N VAL A 150 -6.61 2.01 -0.22
CA VAL A 150 -6.63 1.18 1.00
C VAL A 150 -7.98 1.27 1.71
N TYR A 151 -8.52 2.48 1.82
CA TYR A 151 -9.81 2.71 2.47
C TYR A 151 -10.99 2.06 1.74
N ILE A 152 -10.94 1.94 0.41
CA ILE A 152 -11.93 1.22 -0.40
C ILE A 152 -11.82 -0.29 -0.22
N ILE A 153 -10.60 -0.83 -0.31
CA ILE A 153 -10.34 -2.27 -0.21
C ILE A 153 -10.60 -2.79 1.20
N LYS A 154 -10.23 -2.04 2.23
CA LYS A 154 -10.35 -2.39 3.65
C LYS A 154 -9.68 -3.73 3.97
N PRO A 155 -8.40 -3.91 3.63
CA PRO A 155 -7.66 -5.12 3.96
C PRO A 155 -7.49 -5.23 5.48
N LYS A 156 -7.29 -6.45 6.00
CA LYS A 156 -6.90 -6.68 7.40
C LYS A 156 -5.41 -6.44 7.58
N ILE A 157 -4.62 -6.75 6.55
CA ILE A 157 -3.15 -6.69 6.56
C ILE A 157 -2.67 -5.95 5.33
N ILE A 158 -1.72 -5.03 5.53
CA ILE A 158 -1.01 -4.32 4.45
C ILE A 158 0.47 -4.70 4.53
N ILE A 159 1.03 -5.17 3.43
CA ILE A 159 2.46 -5.42 3.30
C ILE A 159 3.05 -4.40 2.33
N LEU A 160 3.96 -3.59 2.85
CA LEU A 160 4.67 -2.56 2.11
C LEU A 160 5.98 -3.14 1.57
N LEU A 161 6.11 -3.19 0.25
CA LEU A 161 7.24 -3.78 -0.44
C LEU A 161 8.26 -2.70 -0.80
N GLY A 162 9.27 -2.53 0.06
CA GLY A 162 10.37 -1.61 -0.17
C GLY A 162 10.23 -0.23 0.50
N SER A 163 11.28 0.58 0.35
CA SER A 163 11.40 1.89 1.02
C SER A 163 10.40 2.92 0.50
N THR A 164 10.07 2.90 -0.78
CA THR A 164 9.10 3.83 -1.38
C THR A 164 7.70 3.61 -0.84
N ALA A 165 7.26 2.36 -0.72
CA ALA A 165 5.98 2.03 -0.11
C ALA A 165 5.95 2.43 1.38
N MET A 166 7.05 2.22 2.10
CA MET A 166 7.21 2.68 3.48
C MET A 166 7.12 4.21 3.58
N GLU A 167 7.81 4.94 2.70
CA GLU A 167 7.81 6.41 2.66
C GLU A 167 6.41 6.98 2.43
N ALA A 168 5.63 6.37 1.53
CA ALA A 168 4.26 6.77 1.24
C ALA A 168 3.30 6.68 2.44
N PHE A 169 3.57 5.77 3.39
CA PHE A 169 2.74 5.55 4.57
C PHE A 169 3.25 6.23 5.83
N PHE A 170 4.57 6.24 6.03
CA PHE A 170 5.19 6.66 7.29
C PHE A 170 6.08 7.89 7.15
N GLY A 171 6.22 8.42 5.92
CA GLY A 171 7.10 9.54 5.63
C GLY A 171 8.57 9.13 5.41
N SER A 172 9.40 10.09 4.99
CA SER A 172 10.79 9.86 4.56
C SER A 172 11.80 9.68 5.70
N ASN A 173 11.41 9.91 6.95
CA ASN A 173 12.35 9.93 8.09
C ASN A 173 12.74 8.54 8.59
N LEU A 174 12.08 7.47 8.14
CA LEU A 174 12.33 6.11 8.58
C LEU A 174 13.32 5.37 7.68
N LYS A 175 14.13 4.50 8.30
CA LYS A 175 15.06 3.63 7.58
C LYS A 175 14.51 2.20 7.50
N ILE A 176 14.35 1.67 6.30
CA ILE A 176 13.79 0.34 6.06
C ILE A 176 14.54 -0.77 6.83
N SER A 177 15.86 -0.63 7.00
CA SER A 177 16.68 -1.58 7.77
C SER A 177 16.26 -1.72 9.24
N LYS A 178 15.63 -0.68 9.80
CA LYS A 178 15.13 -0.67 11.19
C LYS A 178 13.65 -1.04 11.30
N GLU A 179 12.89 -0.89 10.20
CA GLU A 179 11.44 -0.99 10.20
C GLU A 179 10.93 -2.32 9.62
N ARG A 180 11.74 -3.00 8.82
CA ARG A 180 11.32 -4.25 8.17
C ARG A 180 11.00 -5.34 9.20
N GLY A 181 9.91 -6.07 8.95
CA GLY A 181 9.45 -7.16 9.81
C GLY A 181 8.73 -6.72 11.08
N ILE A 182 8.61 -5.40 11.33
CA ILE A 182 7.89 -4.87 12.48
C ILE A 182 6.45 -4.58 12.08
N TRP A 183 5.51 -5.11 12.86
CA TRP A 183 4.10 -4.81 12.71
C TRP A 183 3.77 -3.45 13.31
N LYS A 184 3.06 -2.62 12.56
CA LYS A 184 2.59 -1.30 12.96
C LYS A 184 1.11 -1.15 12.67
N GLU A 185 0.42 -0.41 13.54
CA GLU A 185 -0.94 0.02 13.28
C GLU A 185 -0.94 1.38 12.59
N MET A 186 -1.64 1.48 11.48
CA MET A 186 -1.82 2.72 10.74
C MET A 186 -3.27 3.15 10.73
N LEU A 187 -3.54 4.36 11.21
CA LEU A 187 -4.86 4.98 11.15
C LEU A 187 -5.03 5.70 9.80
N ILE A 188 -6.01 5.25 9.02
CA ILE A 188 -6.41 5.89 7.76
C ILE A 188 -7.88 6.28 7.90
N LYS A 189 -8.15 7.59 7.93
CA LYS A 189 -9.47 8.14 8.25
C LYS A 189 -9.92 7.65 9.64
N ASP A 190 -10.96 6.82 9.69
CA ASP A 190 -11.59 6.27 10.90
C ASP A 190 -11.23 4.79 11.17
N LYS A 191 -10.30 4.22 10.41
CA LYS A 191 -9.94 2.78 10.47
C LYS A 191 -8.47 2.56 10.72
N THR A 192 -8.18 1.57 11.56
CA THR A 192 -6.84 1.08 11.82
C THR A 192 -6.53 -0.14 10.95
N PHE A 193 -5.36 -0.13 10.34
CA PHE A 193 -4.85 -1.20 9.48
C PHE A 193 -3.54 -1.73 10.04
N LEU A 194 -3.43 -3.06 10.12
CA LEU A 194 -2.19 -3.71 10.49
C LEU A 194 -1.23 -3.70 9.29
N THR A 195 -0.06 -3.12 9.47
CA THR A 195 0.88 -2.85 8.38
C THR A 195 2.27 -3.36 8.73
N MET A 196 2.96 -3.99 7.77
CA MET A 196 4.34 -4.42 7.90
C MET A 196 5.14 -4.00 6.66
N VAL A 197 6.39 -3.57 6.89
CA VAL A 197 7.34 -3.27 5.82
C VAL A 197 8.24 -4.48 5.60
N THR A 198 8.45 -4.84 4.33
CA THR A 198 9.47 -5.82 3.94
C THR A 198 10.36 -5.26 2.83
N SER A 199 11.61 -5.68 2.78
CA SER A 199 12.47 -5.35 1.65
C SER A 199 12.22 -6.33 0.52
N VAL A 200 11.91 -5.83 -0.68
CA VAL A 200 11.99 -6.62 -1.91
C VAL A 200 13.27 -6.19 -2.60
N SER A 201 14.31 -6.99 -2.45
CA SER A 201 15.62 -6.67 -3.01
C SER A 201 15.66 -7.06 -4.49
N TYR A 202 15.45 -6.08 -5.39
CA TYR A 202 15.71 -6.28 -6.83
C TYR A 202 17.19 -6.13 -7.19
N THR A 203 18.00 -5.58 -6.29
CA THR A 203 19.32 -5.05 -6.63
C THR A 203 20.50 -5.89 -6.20
N HIS A 204 20.32 -7.03 -5.53
CA HIS A 204 21.44 -7.83 -5.00
C HIS A 204 21.31 -9.35 -5.18
N LEU A 205 20.80 -9.81 -6.31
CA LEU A 205 21.08 -11.14 -6.82
C LEU A 205 22.17 -11.08 -7.91
N THR A 206 23.19 -10.28 -7.71
CA THR A 206 24.49 -10.60 -8.28
C THR A 206 25.06 -11.71 -7.39
N LEU A 207 24.90 -12.93 -7.82
CA LEU A 207 25.72 -14.03 -7.31
C LEU A 207 27.19 -13.58 -7.39
N PRO A 208 27.99 -13.77 -6.35
CA PRO A 208 29.41 -13.54 -6.48
C PRO A 208 29.90 -14.46 -7.60
N THR A 209 30.37 -13.87 -8.68
CA THR A 209 31.13 -14.58 -9.70
C THR A 209 32.37 -15.11 -9.00
N THR A 210 32.38 -16.38 -8.63
CA THR A 210 33.61 -17.09 -8.27
C THR A 210 34.45 -17.11 -9.52
N SER A 211 35.36 -16.15 -9.62
CA SER A 211 36.50 -16.25 -10.54
C SER A 211 37.35 -17.41 -10.04
N SER A 212 37.21 -18.55 -10.68
CA SER A 212 38.15 -19.62 -10.56
C SER A 212 39.41 -19.22 -11.33
N VAL A 213 40.50 -19.09 -10.61
CA VAL A 213 41.87 -19.09 -11.16
C VAL A 213 42.28 -20.53 -11.30
#